data_3bae0c164f26022c48febe8a3262b093
#
_entry.id   3bae0c164f26022c48febe8a3262b093
#
_cell.length_a   1.000
_cell.length_b   1.000
_cell.length_c   1.000
_cell.angle_alpha   90.00
_cell.angle_beta   90.00
_cell.angle_gamma   90.00
#
_symmetry.space_group_name_H-M   'P 1'
#
loop_
_entity.id
_entity.type
_entity.pdbx_description
1 polymer ?
#
loop_
_entity_poly.entity_id
_entity_poly.type
_entity_poly.pdbx_seq_one_letter_code
_entity_poly.pdbx_strand_id
1 'polypeptide(L)'
;MIIPTFDHLSADFDFTANMLVAYQNMQNHRKFMQQACRFKDQNNLQEYIFYHCYNFDLAWYQLLFKGPLPTEVLLACQYHAHACTHLTLEWIEDGTFDYQEIVESIVNTRKASLNPLFEKYDKPTPY
;
A
#
# COMPACT_ATOMS: atom_id res chain seq x y z
N MET A 1 -2.38 14.70 -12.24
CA MET A 1 -2.57 13.78 -11.09
C MET A 1 -1.96 14.38 -9.84
N ILE A 2 -2.68 14.37 -8.75
CA ILE A 2 -2.17 14.87 -7.46
C ILE A 2 -1.56 13.68 -6.70
N ILE A 3 -0.28 13.81 -6.34
CA ILE A 3 0.40 12.81 -5.53
C ILE A 3 0.11 13.09 -4.05
N PRO A 4 -0.43 12.11 -3.30
CA PRO A 4 -0.74 12.32 -1.89
C PRO A 4 0.50 12.63 -1.06
N THR A 5 0.33 13.47 -0.03
CA THR A 5 1.35 13.73 0.97
C THR A 5 0.90 13.16 2.32
N PHE A 6 1.87 12.83 3.18
CA PHE A 6 1.60 12.16 4.45
C PHE A 6 2.26 12.89 5.62
N ASP A 7 2.00 14.20 5.70
CA ASP A 7 2.67 15.08 6.67
C ASP A 7 2.27 14.84 8.12
N HIS A 8 1.12 14.18 8.34
CA HIS A 8 0.58 13.92 9.68
C HIS A 8 0.75 12.47 10.12
N LEU A 9 1.55 11.70 9.40
CA LEU A 9 1.79 10.30 9.70
C LEU A 9 2.62 10.15 10.99
N SER A 10 2.24 9.21 11.86
CA SER A 10 3.00 8.89 13.07
C SER A 10 3.60 7.49 13.01
N ALA A 11 4.61 7.22 13.83
CA ALA A 11 5.31 5.93 13.84
C ALA A 11 4.39 4.77 14.28
N ASP A 12 3.38 5.05 15.11
CA ASP A 12 2.42 4.06 15.63
C ASP A 12 1.15 3.97 14.77
N PHE A 13 1.25 4.31 13.50
CA PHE A 13 0.13 4.27 12.56
C PHE A 13 -0.45 2.85 12.45
N ASP A 14 -1.77 2.75 12.52
CA ASP A 14 -2.46 1.47 12.35
C ASP A 14 -2.74 1.22 10.86
N PHE A 15 -1.79 0.56 10.21
CA PHE A 15 -1.84 0.26 8.79
C PHE A 15 -3.05 -0.63 8.46
N THR A 16 -3.28 -1.67 9.24
CA THR A 16 -4.35 -2.64 8.98
C THR A 16 -5.72 -1.98 9.05
N ALA A 17 -5.99 -1.19 10.09
CA ALA A 17 -7.28 -0.51 10.24
C ALA A 17 -7.54 0.44 9.07
N ASN A 18 -6.53 1.20 8.64
CA ASN A 18 -6.67 2.13 7.53
C ASN A 18 -6.86 1.41 6.19
N MET A 19 -6.18 0.30 5.98
CA MET A 19 -6.37 -0.54 4.79
C MET A 19 -7.78 -1.11 4.72
N LEU A 20 -8.31 -1.59 5.84
CA LEU A 20 -9.68 -2.13 5.89
C LEU A 20 -10.71 -1.08 5.47
N VAL A 21 -10.58 0.15 5.97
CA VAL A 21 -11.48 1.24 5.59
C VAL A 21 -11.38 1.55 4.10
N ALA A 22 -10.15 1.68 3.58
CA ALA A 22 -9.91 2.00 2.18
C ALA A 22 -10.47 0.93 1.23
N TYR A 23 -10.20 -0.33 1.52
CA TYR A 23 -10.65 -1.44 0.67
C TYR A 23 -12.15 -1.68 0.77
N GLN A 24 -12.75 -1.47 1.94
CA GLN A 24 -14.21 -1.51 2.09
C GLN A 24 -14.86 -0.44 1.22
N ASN A 25 -14.33 0.77 1.22
CA ASN A 25 -14.82 1.85 0.37
C ASN A 25 -14.69 1.49 -1.12
N MET A 26 -13.57 0.92 -1.53
CA MET A 26 -13.38 0.46 -2.92
C MET A 26 -14.40 -0.62 -3.30
N GLN A 27 -14.66 -1.57 -2.41
CA GLN A 27 -15.65 -2.62 -2.64
C GLN A 27 -17.05 -2.04 -2.80
N ASN A 28 -17.41 -1.08 -1.95
CA ASN A 28 -18.73 -0.43 -2.00
C ASN A 28 -18.93 0.39 -3.27
N HIS A 29 -17.84 0.83 -3.91
CA HIS A 29 -17.87 1.62 -5.15
C HIS A 29 -17.24 0.87 -6.33
N ARG A 30 -17.34 -0.46 -6.31
CA ARG A 30 -16.67 -1.32 -7.30
C ARG A 30 -17.02 -0.98 -8.74
N LYS A 31 -18.30 -0.75 -9.03
CA LYS A 31 -18.72 -0.42 -10.40
C LYS A 31 -18.06 0.86 -10.91
N PHE A 32 -17.99 1.88 -10.06
CA PHE A 32 -17.30 3.14 -10.39
C PHE A 32 -15.81 2.89 -10.62
N MET A 33 -15.17 2.12 -9.74
CA MET A 33 -13.75 1.79 -9.86
C MET A 33 -13.47 0.96 -11.11
N GLN A 34 -14.34 0.01 -11.45
CA GLN A 34 -14.21 -0.78 -12.67
C GLN A 34 -14.28 0.10 -13.92
N GLN A 35 -15.18 1.07 -13.94
CA GLN A 35 -15.27 2.02 -15.03
C GLN A 35 -14.00 2.85 -15.18
N ALA A 36 -13.45 3.32 -14.07
CA ALA A 36 -12.19 4.06 -14.08
C ALA A 36 -11.04 3.22 -14.65
N CYS A 37 -11.04 1.91 -14.40
CA CYS A 37 -10.04 0.99 -14.95
C CYS A 37 -10.18 0.75 -16.44
N ARG A 38 -11.39 0.93 -17.00
CA ARG A 38 -11.69 0.62 -18.42
C ARG A 38 -11.55 1.81 -19.35
N PHE A 39 -11.51 3.02 -18.82
CA PHE A 39 -11.39 4.23 -19.63
C PHE A 39 -9.92 4.58 -19.88
N LYS A 40 -9.70 5.61 -20.75
CA LYS A 40 -8.38 6.11 -21.08
C LYS A 40 -7.56 6.55 -19.87
N ASP A 41 -8.23 6.75 -18.73
CA ASP A 41 -7.61 7.18 -17.48
C ASP A 41 -7.08 6.02 -16.64
N GLN A 42 -7.09 4.80 -17.17
CA GLN A 42 -6.58 3.61 -16.47
C GLN A 42 -5.14 3.81 -15.99
N ASN A 43 -4.29 4.37 -16.82
CA ASN A 43 -2.90 4.63 -16.47
C ASN A 43 -2.80 5.63 -15.32
N ASN A 44 -3.66 6.63 -15.28
CA ASN A 44 -3.71 7.61 -14.18
C ASN A 44 -4.13 6.97 -12.87
N LEU A 45 -5.12 6.08 -12.90
CA LEU A 45 -5.53 5.35 -11.71
C LEU A 45 -4.41 4.43 -11.22
N GLN A 46 -3.76 3.70 -12.12
CA GLN A 46 -2.65 2.83 -11.78
C GLN A 46 -1.50 3.61 -11.15
N GLU A 47 -1.11 4.74 -11.76
CA GLU A 47 -0.06 5.61 -11.22
C GLU A 47 -0.47 6.18 -9.87
N TYR A 48 -1.71 6.61 -9.72
CA TYR A 48 -2.20 7.15 -8.45
C TYR A 48 -2.08 6.12 -7.33
N ILE A 49 -2.54 4.89 -7.56
CA ILE A 49 -2.46 3.82 -6.56
C ILE A 49 -1.01 3.51 -6.23
N PHE A 50 -0.16 3.40 -7.26
CA PHE A 50 1.27 3.11 -7.06
C PHE A 50 1.94 4.17 -6.19
N TYR A 51 1.81 5.45 -6.55
CA TYR A 51 2.46 6.52 -5.79
C TYR A 51 1.84 6.72 -4.42
N HIS A 52 0.55 6.44 -4.27
CA HIS A 52 -0.07 6.44 -2.95
C HIS A 52 0.59 5.40 -2.04
N CYS A 53 0.73 4.18 -2.50
CA CYS A 53 1.37 3.10 -1.74
C CYS A 53 2.85 3.39 -1.50
N TYR A 54 3.57 3.76 -2.54
CA TYR A 54 5.02 3.97 -2.47
C TYR A 54 5.38 5.13 -1.55
N ASN A 55 4.75 6.28 -1.75
CA ASN A 55 5.04 7.47 -0.95
C ASN A 55 4.61 7.30 0.51
N PHE A 56 3.51 6.60 0.74
CA PHE A 56 3.08 6.25 2.09
C PHE A 56 4.14 5.40 2.81
N ASP A 57 4.59 4.33 2.16
CA ASP A 57 5.59 3.44 2.74
C ASP A 57 6.90 4.19 3.04
N LEU A 58 7.36 5.02 2.10
CA LEU A 58 8.58 5.81 2.30
C LEU A 58 8.44 6.74 3.51
N ALA A 59 7.34 7.46 3.60
CA ALA A 59 7.11 8.41 4.70
C ALA A 59 7.05 7.69 6.05
N TRP A 60 6.31 6.58 6.11
CA TRP A 60 6.15 5.82 7.35
C TRP A 60 7.47 5.17 7.78
N TYR A 61 8.15 4.54 6.84
CA TYR A 61 9.39 3.81 7.16
C TYR A 61 10.52 4.77 7.52
N GLN A 62 10.55 5.97 6.95
CA GLN A 62 11.51 7.00 7.36
C GLN A 62 11.32 7.42 8.82
N LEU A 63 10.06 7.47 9.29
CA LEU A 63 9.79 7.73 10.71
C LEU A 63 10.36 6.63 11.59
N LEU A 64 10.20 5.36 11.19
CA LEU A 64 10.70 4.21 11.95
C LEU A 64 12.23 4.16 11.94
N PHE A 65 12.85 4.49 10.82
CA PHE A 65 14.33 4.52 10.70
C PHE A 65 14.93 5.77 11.30
N LYS A 66 14.17 6.84 11.46
CA LYS A 66 14.63 8.15 11.91
C LYS A 66 15.74 8.70 11.02
N GLY A 67 15.56 8.54 9.71
CA GLY A 67 16.53 9.00 8.72
C GLY A 67 16.36 8.32 7.38
N PRO A 68 17.35 8.43 6.49
CA PRO A 68 17.28 7.86 5.16
C PRO A 68 17.19 6.35 5.19
N LEU A 69 16.44 5.79 4.25
CA LEU A 69 16.24 4.35 4.15
C LEU A 69 17.41 3.70 3.39
N PRO A 70 17.88 2.52 3.82
CA PRO A 70 18.84 1.74 3.03
C PRO A 70 18.26 1.35 1.67
N THR A 71 19.11 1.13 0.69
CA THR A 71 18.70 0.71 -0.67
C THR A 71 17.80 -0.52 -0.65
N GLU A 72 18.13 -1.49 0.19
CA GLU A 72 17.34 -2.73 0.34
C GLU A 72 15.89 -2.42 0.76
N VAL A 73 15.70 -1.47 1.65
CA VAL A 73 14.36 -1.07 2.10
C VAL A 73 13.64 -0.28 1.00
N LEU A 74 14.35 0.60 0.29
CA LEU A 74 13.79 1.33 -0.85
C LEU A 74 13.27 0.38 -1.93
N LEU A 75 14.05 -0.65 -2.27
CA LEU A 75 13.65 -1.65 -3.27
C LEU A 75 12.47 -2.49 -2.78
N ALA A 76 12.42 -2.83 -1.49
CA ALA A 76 11.28 -3.52 -0.90
C ALA A 76 10.01 -2.68 -0.99
N CYS A 77 10.10 -1.37 -0.72
CA CYS A 77 8.97 -0.45 -0.88
C CYS A 77 8.47 -0.44 -2.31
N GLN A 78 9.38 -0.37 -3.28
CA GLN A 78 9.02 -0.36 -4.70
C GLN A 78 8.35 -1.68 -5.10
N TYR A 79 8.92 -2.80 -4.67
CA TYR A 79 8.37 -4.13 -4.93
C TYR A 79 6.94 -4.25 -4.40
N HIS A 80 6.73 -3.88 -3.14
CA HIS A 80 5.40 -3.98 -2.52
C HIS A 80 4.40 -2.99 -3.13
N ALA A 81 4.85 -1.81 -3.52
CA ALA A 81 3.97 -0.84 -4.19
C ALA A 81 3.47 -1.37 -5.54
N HIS A 82 4.35 -1.97 -6.34
CA HIS A 82 3.95 -2.60 -7.60
C HIS A 82 3.01 -3.77 -7.37
N ALA A 83 3.33 -4.64 -6.42
CA ALA A 83 2.51 -5.81 -6.11
C ALA A 83 1.12 -5.41 -5.62
N CYS A 84 1.03 -4.48 -4.68
CA CYS A 84 -0.25 -4.00 -4.17
C CYS A 84 -1.07 -3.31 -5.24
N THR A 85 -0.44 -2.53 -6.11
CA THR A 85 -1.14 -1.83 -7.20
C THR A 85 -1.81 -2.82 -8.14
N HIS A 86 -1.06 -3.78 -8.66
CA HIS A 86 -1.59 -4.74 -9.61
C HIS A 86 -2.62 -5.67 -8.97
N LEU A 87 -2.36 -6.14 -7.76
CA LEU A 87 -3.32 -6.97 -7.03
C LEU A 87 -4.63 -6.24 -6.78
N THR A 88 -4.56 -4.96 -6.42
CA THR A 88 -5.74 -4.12 -6.19
C THR A 88 -6.55 -3.94 -7.48
N LEU A 89 -5.87 -3.64 -8.58
CA LEU A 89 -6.56 -3.47 -9.88
C LEU A 89 -7.23 -4.76 -10.34
N GLU A 90 -6.57 -5.90 -10.20
CA GLU A 90 -7.14 -7.21 -10.51
C GLU A 90 -8.35 -7.50 -9.62
N TRP A 91 -8.24 -7.20 -8.35
CA TRP A 91 -9.34 -7.41 -7.41
C TRP A 91 -10.55 -6.52 -7.73
N ILE A 92 -10.31 -5.27 -8.12
CA ILE A 92 -11.40 -4.36 -8.53
C ILE A 92 -12.15 -4.96 -9.74
N GLU A 93 -11.43 -5.46 -10.73
CA GLU A 93 -12.05 -6.06 -11.94
C GLU A 93 -12.75 -7.37 -11.63
N ASP A 94 -12.13 -8.22 -10.84
CA ASP A 94 -12.49 -9.62 -10.62
C ASP A 94 -13.55 -9.80 -9.53
N GLY A 95 -13.36 -9.11 -8.41
CA GLY A 95 -14.27 -9.17 -7.28
C GLY A 95 -14.32 -10.52 -6.58
N THR A 96 -13.31 -11.38 -6.80
CA THR A 96 -13.32 -12.77 -6.33
C THR A 96 -13.25 -12.87 -4.82
N PHE A 97 -12.48 -11.99 -4.18
CA PHE A 97 -12.27 -12.03 -2.74
C PHE A 97 -12.97 -10.86 -2.07
N ASP A 98 -13.41 -11.08 -0.83
CA ASP A 98 -13.90 -10.02 0.02
C ASP A 98 -12.75 -9.09 0.44
N TYR A 99 -13.08 -7.80 0.73
CA TYR A 99 -12.05 -6.82 1.09
C TYR A 99 -11.26 -7.24 2.33
N GLN A 100 -11.89 -7.94 3.28
CA GLN A 100 -11.21 -8.40 4.49
C GLN A 100 -10.14 -9.44 4.16
N GLU A 101 -10.44 -10.36 3.25
CA GLU A 101 -9.50 -11.39 2.81
C GLU A 101 -8.29 -10.79 2.10
N ILE A 102 -8.52 -9.83 1.19
CA ILE A 102 -7.44 -9.20 0.43
C ILE A 102 -6.52 -8.39 1.36
N VAL A 103 -7.10 -7.64 2.29
CA VAL A 103 -6.32 -6.82 3.24
C VAL A 103 -5.50 -7.72 4.16
N GLU A 104 -6.10 -8.76 4.71
CA GLU A 104 -5.40 -9.71 5.59
C GLU A 104 -4.20 -10.33 4.88
N SER A 105 -4.38 -10.75 3.64
CA SER A 105 -3.29 -11.34 2.85
C SER A 105 -2.19 -10.34 2.56
N ILE A 106 -2.53 -9.11 2.21
CA ILE A 106 -1.55 -8.04 1.97
C ILE A 106 -0.75 -7.76 3.23
N VAL A 107 -1.43 -7.58 4.37
CA VAL A 107 -0.78 -7.28 5.65
C VAL A 107 0.15 -8.42 6.06
N ASN A 108 -0.31 -9.66 5.98
CA ASN A 108 0.50 -10.82 6.37
C ASN A 108 1.74 -10.97 5.48
N THR A 109 1.62 -10.71 4.19
CA THR A 109 2.74 -10.76 3.26
C THR A 109 3.76 -9.66 3.57
N ARG A 110 3.29 -8.44 3.82
CA ARG A 110 4.16 -7.32 4.19
C ARG A 110 4.85 -7.58 5.53
N LYS A 111 4.12 -8.07 6.51
CA LYS A 111 4.67 -8.42 7.82
C LYS A 111 5.81 -9.44 7.69
N ALA A 112 5.58 -10.52 6.93
CA ALA A 112 6.56 -11.58 6.75
C ALA A 112 7.81 -11.11 6.01
N SER A 113 7.68 -10.16 5.10
CA SER A 113 8.78 -9.65 4.28
C SER A 113 9.51 -8.49 4.94
N LEU A 114 8.78 -7.52 5.47
CA LEU A 114 9.34 -6.25 5.91
C LEU A 114 9.81 -6.26 7.37
N ASN A 115 9.11 -6.95 8.27
CA ASN A 115 9.53 -6.98 9.67
C ASN A 115 10.95 -7.54 9.85
N PRO A 116 11.32 -8.68 9.24
CA PRO A 116 12.70 -9.17 9.33
C PRO A 116 13.73 -8.19 8.78
N LEU A 117 13.35 -7.45 7.73
CA LEU A 117 14.24 -6.46 7.12
C LEU A 117 14.51 -5.31 8.08
N PHE A 118 13.47 -4.83 8.79
CA PHE A 118 13.63 -3.78 9.81
C PHE A 118 14.45 -4.27 10.99
N GLU A 119 14.22 -5.51 11.44
CA GLU A 119 14.99 -6.12 12.53
C GLU A 119 16.47 -6.21 12.20
N LYS A 120 16.80 -6.50 10.95
CA LYS A 120 18.19 -6.54 10.46
C LYS A 120 18.94 -5.23 10.71
N TYR A 121 18.24 -4.11 10.69
CA TYR A 121 18.81 -2.78 10.92
C TYR A 121 18.55 -2.26 12.34
N ASP A 122 18.13 -3.12 13.25
CA ASP A 122 17.78 -2.77 14.64
C ASP A 122 16.75 -1.65 14.73
N LYS A 123 15.74 -1.70 13.85
CA LYS A 123 14.67 -0.71 13.82
C LYS A 123 13.34 -1.30 14.27
N PRO A 124 12.42 -0.47 14.83
CA PRO A 124 11.08 -0.94 15.13
C PRO A 124 10.40 -1.49 13.88
N THR A 125 9.69 -2.61 14.02
CA THR A 125 8.98 -3.23 12.90
C THR A 125 7.67 -2.49 12.60
N PRO A 126 7.30 -2.34 11.30
CA PRO A 126 6.08 -1.62 10.95
C PRO A 126 4.79 -2.39 11.21
N TYR A 127 4.85 -3.72 11.22
CA TYR A 127 3.63 -4.54 11.30
C TYR A 127 3.58 -5.43 12.52
#